data_23b443510af1cf9f53cb64ba0e9e650d
#
_entry.id   23b443510af1cf9f53cb64ba0e9e650d
#
_cell.length_a   1.000
_cell.length_b   1.000
_cell.length_c   1.000
_cell.angle_alpha   90.00
_cell.angle_beta   90.00
_cell.angle_gamma   90.00
#
_symmetry.space_group_name_H-M   'P 1'
#
loop_
_entity.id
_entity.type
_entity.pdbx_description
1 polymer ?
#
loop_
_entity_poly.entity_id
_entity_poly.type
_entity_poly.pdbx_seq_one_letter_code
_entity_poly.pdbx_strand_id
1 'polypeptide(L)'
;MLGLQEPTEGRLLLEGEPWSPLPEPERRSRRPRIQAVFQDALASLPPHRTGWAILQEPLDVWRRGDARSRREAAARMAARVKFPEAALGQRPEAWSSGLAQRLALGRALMLEPALLVLDEPFSALDATLGDHLRALLLALKAEGTALLMASHDLPSVETLCDQILVLQDGKALCQGPTGQLLSDPPHPYLRNLLEAVPRLAMG
;
A
#
# COMPACT_ATOMS: atom_id res chain seq x y z
N MET A 1 -7.71 2.67 10.66
CA MET A 1 -6.27 2.94 10.72
C MET A 1 -5.88 4.31 10.17
N LEU A 2 -6.38 4.75 9.02
CA LEU A 2 -6.06 6.08 8.49
C LEU A 2 -6.64 7.24 9.31
N GLY A 3 -7.41 6.99 10.35
CA GLY A 3 -8.09 7.99 11.17
C GLY A 3 -9.23 8.71 10.43
N LEU A 4 -9.82 8.05 9.42
CA LEU A 4 -11.02 8.53 8.73
C LEU A 4 -12.29 8.24 9.52
N GLN A 5 -12.24 7.20 10.36
CA GLN A 5 -13.25 6.84 11.33
C GLN A 5 -12.58 6.57 12.67
N GLU A 6 -13.22 6.96 13.75
CA GLU A 6 -12.76 6.63 15.10
C GLU A 6 -13.18 5.19 15.45
N PRO A 7 -12.33 4.43 16.16
CA PRO A 7 -12.72 3.12 16.66
C PRO A 7 -13.82 3.28 17.70
N THR A 8 -14.77 2.33 17.72
CA THR A 8 -15.82 2.29 18.75
C THR A 8 -15.20 1.98 20.12
N GLU A 9 -14.18 1.13 20.13
CA GLU A 9 -13.43 0.75 21.32
C GLU A 9 -11.94 0.58 20.98
N GLY A 10 -11.09 0.66 22.01
CA GLY A 10 -9.66 0.51 21.87
C GLY A 10 -8.93 1.78 21.43
N ARG A 11 -7.65 1.61 21.09
CA ARG A 11 -6.78 2.71 20.67
C ARG A 11 -5.83 2.26 19.57
N LEU A 12 -5.43 3.20 18.73
CA LEU A 12 -4.38 3.00 17.73
C LEU A 12 -3.16 3.83 18.11
N LEU A 13 -1.98 3.24 17.95
CA LEU A 13 -0.71 3.91 18.10
C LEU A 13 0.01 3.92 16.75
N LEU A 14 0.67 5.02 16.43
CA LEU A 14 1.59 5.14 15.29
C LEU A 14 2.96 5.51 15.84
N GLU A 15 3.96 4.65 15.62
CA GLU A 15 5.32 4.82 16.16
C GLU A 15 5.33 4.95 17.70
N GLY A 16 4.46 4.19 18.40
CA GLY A 16 4.33 4.21 19.87
C GLY A 16 3.47 5.34 20.43
N GLU A 17 3.14 6.35 19.64
CA GLU A 17 2.38 7.51 20.06
C GLU A 17 0.89 7.38 19.70
N PRO A 18 -0.05 7.95 20.47
CA PRO A 18 -1.47 7.93 20.16
C PRO A 18 -1.75 8.43 18.75
N TRP A 19 -2.58 7.67 17.99
CA TRP A 19 -3.06 8.04 16.68
C TRP A 19 -4.60 8.16 16.66
N SER A 20 -5.30 7.28 17.37
CA SER A 20 -6.75 7.32 17.52
C SER A 20 -7.17 6.74 18.88
N PRO A 21 -8.09 7.39 19.60
CA PRO A 21 -8.73 8.65 19.23
C PRO A 21 -7.78 9.84 19.38
N LEU A 22 -7.73 10.70 18.38
CA LEU A 22 -6.95 11.93 18.40
C LEU A 22 -7.63 12.94 17.45
N PRO A 23 -7.81 14.22 17.85
CA PRO A 23 -8.39 15.24 16.99
C PRO A 23 -7.59 15.45 15.70
N GLU A 24 -8.28 15.72 14.58
CA GLU A 24 -7.63 15.90 13.28
C GLU A 24 -6.51 16.97 13.27
N PRO A 25 -6.63 18.11 13.96
CA PRO A 25 -5.54 19.09 14.02
C PRO A 25 -4.22 18.50 14.56
N GLU A 26 -4.32 17.60 15.53
CA GLU A 26 -3.15 16.93 16.14
C GLU A 26 -2.60 15.80 15.24
N ARG A 27 -3.48 15.05 14.56
CA ARG A 27 -3.08 14.04 13.57
C ARG A 27 -2.45 14.65 12.32
N ARG A 28 -2.85 15.84 11.92
CA ARG A 28 -2.50 16.45 10.64
C ARG A 28 -0.99 16.51 10.41
N SER A 29 -0.22 16.92 11.39
CA SER A 29 1.24 17.00 11.29
C SER A 29 1.92 15.65 11.07
N ARG A 30 1.28 14.56 11.48
CA ARG A 30 1.79 13.19 11.42
C ARG A 30 1.24 12.40 10.21
N ARG A 31 0.30 12.95 9.44
CA ARG A 31 -0.25 12.28 8.24
C ARG A 31 0.79 11.88 7.19
N PRO A 32 1.92 12.57 6.98
CA PRO A 32 2.98 12.09 6.10
C PRO A 32 3.54 10.73 6.49
N ARG A 33 3.49 10.39 7.78
CA ARG A 33 4.04 9.13 8.31
C ARG A 33 3.18 7.90 7.99
N ILE A 34 1.92 8.10 7.63
CA ILE A 34 1.00 7.03 7.24
C ILE A 34 0.39 7.35 5.88
N GLN A 35 0.60 6.48 4.93
CA GLN A 35 0.08 6.63 3.58
C GLN A 35 -0.69 5.38 3.18
N ALA A 36 -1.60 5.50 2.21
CA ALA A 36 -2.42 4.40 1.74
C ALA A 36 -2.50 4.33 0.22
N VAL A 37 -2.60 3.10 -0.29
CA VAL A 37 -2.98 2.79 -1.66
C VAL A 37 -4.25 1.96 -1.61
N PHE A 38 -5.32 2.47 -2.19
CA PHE A 38 -6.63 1.83 -2.20
C PHE A 38 -6.77 0.87 -3.39
N GLN A 39 -7.69 -0.08 -3.27
CA GLN A 39 -7.99 -1.08 -4.30
C GLN A 39 -8.33 -0.43 -5.64
N ASP A 40 -9.21 0.58 -5.66
CA ASP A 40 -9.48 1.38 -6.85
C ASP A 40 -8.53 2.58 -6.91
N ALA A 41 -7.33 2.32 -7.42
CA ALA A 41 -6.32 3.35 -7.58
C ALA A 41 -6.79 4.46 -8.53
N LEU A 42 -7.51 4.12 -9.61
CA LEU A 42 -7.96 5.11 -10.60
C LEU A 42 -8.94 6.11 -9.99
N ALA A 43 -9.92 5.64 -9.22
CA ALA A 43 -10.87 6.49 -8.51
C ALA A 43 -10.21 7.32 -7.40
N SER A 44 -9.06 6.87 -6.85
CA SER A 44 -8.32 7.57 -5.81
C SER A 44 -7.43 8.72 -6.32
N LEU A 45 -7.20 8.79 -7.64
CA LEU A 45 -6.35 9.80 -8.25
C LEU A 45 -7.17 11.00 -8.75
N PRO A 46 -6.66 12.24 -8.64
CA PRO A 46 -7.35 13.43 -9.16
C PRO A 46 -7.49 13.36 -10.69
N PRO A 47 -8.71 13.26 -11.26
CA PRO A 47 -8.91 12.95 -12.67
C PRO A 47 -8.44 14.05 -13.63
N HIS A 48 -8.37 15.29 -13.14
CA HIS A 48 -7.98 16.45 -13.95
C HIS A 48 -6.50 16.83 -13.85
N ARG A 49 -5.71 16.07 -13.05
CA ARG A 49 -4.28 16.31 -12.90
C ARG A 49 -3.45 15.36 -13.76
N THR A 50 -2.31 15.84 -14.25
CA THR A 50 -1.32 14.99 -14.94
C THR A 50 -0.53 14.14 -13.95
N GLY A 51 0.11 13.06 -14.43
CA GLY A 51 0.98 12.22 -13.60
C GLY A 51 2.08 13.02 -12.91
N TRP A 52 2.67 14.00 -13.58
CA TRP A 52 3.62 14.92 -12.96
C TRP A 52 3.03 15.66 -11.76
N ALA A 53 1.85 16.24 -11.93
CA ALA A 53 1.19 16.99 -10.87
C ALA A 53 0.78 16.08 -9.70
N ILE A 54 0.34 14.86 -10.00
CA ILE A 54 -0.06 13.87 -8.98
C ILE A 54 1.14 13.44 -8.12
N LEU A 55 2.30 13.17 -8.73
CA LEU A 55 3.49 12.80 -7.96
C LEU A 55 4.05 13.96 -7.14
N GLN A 56 4.00 15.19 -7.66
CA GLN A 56 4.52 16.37 -6.94
C GLN A 56 3.60 16.85 -5.82
N GLU A 57 2.28 16.60 -5.93
CA GLU A 57 1.26 17.09 -4.98
C GLU A 57 1.61 16.86 -3.50
N PRO A 58 2.06 15.64 -3.06
CA PRO A 58 2.41 15.45 -1.66
C PRO A 58 3.51 16.38 -1.17
N LEU A 59 4.53 16.62 -2.01
CA LEU A 59 5.63 17.53 -1.67
C LEU A 59 5.18 18.99 -1.67
N ASP A 60 4.26 19.37 -2.57
CA ASP A 60 3.66 20.69 -2.61
C ASP A 60 2.85 20.99 -1.36
N VAL A 61 1.95 20.07 -0.99
CA VAL A 61 1.08 20.19 0.20
C VAL A 61 1.91 20.34 1.48
N TRP A 62 3.00 19.57 1.59
CA TRP A 62 3.87 19.58 2.76
C TRP A 62 5.05 20.56 2.63
N ARG A 63 5.08 21.38 1.57
CA ARG A 63 6.11 22.41 1.32
C ARG A 63 7.54 21.87 1.35
N ARG A 64 7.74 20.63 0.86
CA ARG A 64 9.05 19.99 0.79
C ARG A 64 9.74 20.34 -0.53
N GLY A 65 10.92 20.95 -0.46
CA GLY A 65 11.74 21.31 -1.62
C GLY A 65 11.15 22.45 -2.47
N ASP A 66 11.88 22.83 -3.52
CA ASP A 66 11.46 23.77 -4.54
C ASP A 66 10.87 23.06 -5.78
N ALA A 67 10.44 23.81 -6.78
CA ALA A 67 9.82 23.27 -7.99
C ALA A 67 10.74 22.31 -8.76
N ARG A 68 12.06 22.60 -8.80
CA ARG A 68 13.04 21.76 -9.48
C ARG A 68 13.25 20.44 -8.74
N SER A 69 13.52 20.49 -7.45
CA SER A 69 13.75 19.28 -6.62
C SER A 69 12.52 18.38 -6.58
N ARG A 70 11.29 18.95 -6.54
CA ARG A 70 10.04 18.18 -6.62
C ARG A 70 9.89 17.47 -7.97
N ARG A 71 10.25 18.13 -9.06
CA ARG A 71 10.21 17.54 -10.40
C ARG A 71 11.20 16.39 -10.53
N GLU A 72 12.42 16.56 -10.03
CA GLU A 72 13.45 15.53 -10.00
C GLU A 72 13.03 14.32 -9.12
N ALA A 73 12.45 14.59 -7.94
CA ALA A 73 11.93 13.54 -7.07
C ALA A 73 10.79 12.76 -7.74
N ALA A 74 9.87 13.46 -8.43
CA ALA A 74 8.78 12.81 -9.19
C ALA A 74 9.31 11.91 -10.32
N ALA A 75 10.36 12.34 -11.04
CA ALA A 75 10.98 11.54 -12.08
C ALA A 75 11.62 10.26 -11.50
N ARG A 76 12.38 10.39 -10.41
CA ARG A 76 12.97 9.22 -9.72
C ARG A 76 11.91 8.26 -9.19
N MET A 77 10.83 8.80 -8.62
CA MET A 77 9.73 7.97 -8.12
C MET A 77 9.01 7.25 -9.24
N ALA A 78 8.71 7.92 -10.36
CA ALA A 78 8.12 7.27 -11.53
C ALA A 78 8.96 6.08 -12.01
N ALA A 79 10.27 6.24 -12.10
CA ALA A 79 11.19 5.16 -12.44
C ALA A 79 11.15 4.02 -11.39
N ARG A 80 11.12 4.36 -10.09
CA ARG A 80 11.07 3.37 -8.98
C ARG A 80 9.82 2.49 -9.05
N VAL A 81 8.67 3.09 -9.39
CA VAL A 81 7.40 2.35 -9.53
C VAL A 81 7.14 1.86 -10.97
N LYS A 82 8.13 1.90 -11.85
CA LYS A 82 8.02 1.50 -13.27
C LYS A 82 6.90 2.22 -14.04
N PHE A 83 6.61 3.45 -13.67
CA PHE A 83 5.65 4.27 -14.43
C PHE A 83 6.37 4.91 -15.62
N PRO A 84 5.85 4.76 -16.86
CA PRO A 84 6.50 5.32 -18.05
C PRO A 84 6.57 6.84 -18.00
N GLU A 85 7.76 7.40 -18.22
CA GLU A 85 7.94 8.86 -18.22
C GLU A 85 7.06 9.57 -19.27
N ALA A 86 6.90 8.96 -20.45
CA ALA A 86 6.04 9.47 -21.51
C ALA A 86 4.57 9.61 -21.10
N ALA A 87 4.10 8.79 -20.13
CA ALA A 87 2.73 8.84 -19.63
C ALA A 87 2.54 9.88 -18.51
N LEU A 88 3.61 10.47 -17.95
CA LEU A 88 3.51 11.47 -16.89
C LEU A 88 2.85 12.78 -17.32
N GLY A 89 2.85 13.10 -18.63
CA GLY A 89 2.11 14.21 -19.19
C GLY A 89 0.61 13.97 -19.35
N GLN A 90 0.17 12.72 -19.27
CA GLN A 90 -1.22 12.31 -19.45
C GLN A 90 -2.01 12.42 -18.13
N ARG A 91 -3.34 12.29 -18.23
CA ARG A 91 -4.27 12.25 -17.10
C ARG A 91 -4.72 10.81 -16.82
N PRO A 92 -5.31 10.53 -15.64
CA PRO A 92 -5.75 9.18 -15.25
C PRO A 92 -6.65 8.47 -16.25
N GLU A 93 -7.50 9.18 -16.96
CA GLU A 93 -8.40 8.64 -17.99
C GLU A 93 -7.69 7.91 -19.14
N ALA A 94 -6.42 8.22 -19.37
CA ALA A 94 -5.59 7.60 -20.41
C ALA A 94 -4.81 6.38 -19.92
N TRP A 95 -4.94 5.98 -18.66
CA TRP A 95 -4.13 4.92 -18.05
C TRP A 95 -4.92 3.63 -17.85
N SER A 96 -4.22 2.50 -17.96
CA SER A 96 -4.73 1.23 -17.44
C SER A 96 -4.78 1.25 -15.90
N SER A 97 -5.58 0.36 -15.31
CA SER A 97 -5.63 0.16 -13.85
C SER A 97 -4.26 -0.10 -13.25
N GLY A 98 -3.42 -0.89 -13.90
CA GLY A 98 -2.05 -1.16 -13.45
C GLY A 98 -1.13 0.06 -13.51
N LEU A 99 -1.30 0.97 -14.50
CA LEU A 99 -0.59 2.25 -14.51
C LEU A 99 -1.06 3.16 -13.38
N ALA A 100 -2.36 3.28 -13.19
CA ALA A 100 -2.94 4.08 -12.11
C ALA A 100 -2.46 3.59 -10.73
N GLN A 101 -2.43 2.28 -10.52
CA GLN A 101 -1.97 1.68 -9.27
C GLN A 101 -0.50 1.98 -8.96
N ARG A 102 0.37 1.89 -9.97
CA ARG A 102 1.79 2.26 -9.82
C ARG A 102 1.97 3.73 -9.51
N LEU A 103 1.20 4.61 -10.15
CA LEU A 103 1.27 6.04 -9.84
C LEU A 103 0.72 6.37 -8.44
N ALA A 104 -0.37 5.73 -8.02
CA ALA A 104 -0.92 5.86 -6.67
C ALA A 104 0.09 5.42 -5.61
N LEU A 105 0.78 4.29 -5.85
CA LEU A 105 1.88 3.84 -5.00
C LEU A 105 3.02 4.87 -4.97
N GLY A 106 3.45 5.36 -6.15
CA GLY A 106 4.48 6.39 -6.23
C GLY A 106 4.09 7.64 -5.45
N ARG A 107 2.84 8.12 -5.60
CA ARG A 107 2.30 9.25 -4.84
C ARG A 107 2.38 9.05 -3.33
N ALA A 108 2.02 7.86 -2.84
CA ALA A 108 2.10 7.52 -1.42
C ALA A 108 3.54 7.52 -0.91
N LEU A 109 4.48 7.02 -1.71
CA LEU A 109 5.91 6.93 -1.35
C LEU A 109 6.65 8.27 -1.40
N MET A 110 6.10 9.32 -2.04
CA MET A 110 6.75 10.64 -2.10
C MET A 110 7.00 11.27 -0.72
N LEU A 111 6.28 10.83 0.31
CA LEU A 111 6.43 11.33 1.68
C LEU A 111 7.29 10.46 2.58
N GLU A 112 7.83 9.36 2.06
CA GLU A 112 8.65 8.40 2.82
C GLU A 112 7.94 7.95 4.11
N PRO A 113 6.78 7.28 4.01
CA PRO A 113 5.95 6.95 5.16
C PRO A 113 6.62 5.93 6.08
N ALA A 114 6.34 6.02 7.39
CA ALA A 114 6.70 4.97 8.34
C ALA A 114 5.77 3.75 8.21
N LEU A 115 4.51 3.98 7.83
CA LEU A 115 3.51 2.94 7.59
C LEU A 115 2.85 3.14 6.23
N LEU A 116 2.89 2.10 5.40
CA LEU A 116 2.17 2.03 4.14
C LEU A 116 1.03 1.02 4.25
N VAL A 117 -0.19 1.50 4.08
CA VAL A 117 -1.41 0.67 4.06
C VAL A 117 -1.75 0.34 2.61
N LEU A 118 -1.92 -0.92 2.30
CA LEU A 118 -2.15 -1.44 0.96
C LEU A 118 -3.45 -2.25 0.93
N ASP A 119 -4.38 -1.88 0.07
CA ASP A 119 -5.63 -2.59 -0.13
C ASP A 119 -5.60 -3.25 -1.51
N GLU A 120 -5.53 -4.60 -1.54
CA GLU A 120 -5.44 -5.43 -2.74
C GLU A 120 -4.39 -4.97 -3.77
N PRO A 121 -3.11 -4.78 -3.38
CA PRO A 121 -2.12 -4.10 -4.22
C PRO A 121 -1.72 -4.86 -5.50
N PHE A 122 -2.05 -6.15 -5.60
CA PHE A 122 -1.69 -7.00 -6.75
C PHE A 122 -2.83 -7.22 -7.73
N SER A 123 -4.08 -6.85 -7.39
CA SER A 123 -5.29 -7.21 -8.14
C SER A 123 -5.35 -6.70 -9.58
N ALA A 124 -4.65 -5.60 -9.90
CA ALA A 124 -4.66 -4.96 -11.21
C ALA A 124 -3.36 -5.17 -12.02
N LEU A 125 -2.45 -6.04 -11.55
CA LEU A 125 -1.12 -6.22 -12.13
C LEU A 125 -1.00 -7.58 -12.82
N ASP A 126 -0.28 -7.60 -13.95
CA ASP A 126 0.23 -8.84 -14.52
C ASP A 126 1.37 -9.43 -13.66
N ALA A 127 1.77 -10.67 -13.95
CA ALA A 127 2.78 -11.39 -13.18
C ALA A 127 4.11 -10.63 -13.08
N THR A 128 4.60 -10.06 -14.18
CA THR A 128 5.88 -9.35 -14.22
C THR A 128 5.84 -8.08 -13.37
N LEU A 129 4.76 -7.31 -13.44
CA LEU A 129 4.57 -6.13 -12.63
C LEU A 129 4.29 -6.48 -11.17
N GLY A 130 3.60 -7.58 -10.91
CA GLY A 130 3.41 -8.13 -9.56
C GLY A 130 4.75 -8.48 -8.90
N ASP A 131 5.65 -9.14 -9.63
CA ASP A 131 7.00 -9.46 -9.13
C ASP A 131 7.80 -8.20 -8.83
N HIS A 132 7.71 -7.20 -9.70
CA HIS A 132 8.38 -5.93 -9.45
C HIS A 132 7.82 -5.21 -8.21
N LEU A 133 6.49 -5.18 -8.05
CA LEU A 133 5.85 -4.61 -6.86
C LEU A 133 6.29 -5.36 -5.59
N ARG A 134 6.32 -6.69 -5.65
CA ARG A 134 6.75 -7.53 -4.53
C ARG A 134 8.19 -7.21 -4.11
N ALA A 135 9.11 -7.10 -5.07
CA ALA A 135 10.49 -6.70 -4.83
C ALA A 135 10.60 -5.29 -4.23
N LEU A 136 9.80 -4.34 -4.73
CA LEU A 136 9.75 -2.98 -4.20
C LEU A 136 9.27 -2.95 -2.74
N LEU A 137 8.19 -3.69 -2.42
CA LEU A 137 7.66 -3.77 -1.06
C LEU A 137 8.66 -4.43 -0.08
N LEU A 138 9.37 -5.47 -0.51
CA LEU A 138 10.45 -6.07 0.27
C LEU A 138 11.60 -5.07 0.53
N ALA A 139 11.98 -4.28 -0.47
CA ALA A 139 13.00 -3.24 -0.31
C ALA A 139 12.54 -2.16 0.69
N LEU A 140 11.29 -1.69 0.60
CA LEU A 140 10.73 -0.73 1.54
C LEU A 140 10.72 -1.26 2.98
N LYS A 141 10.38 -2.54 3.14
CA LYS A 141 10.41 -3.22 4.45
C LYS A 141 11.84 -3.26 4.99
N ALA A 142 12.84 -3.58 4.16
CA ALA A 142 14.25 -3.57 4.55
C ALA A 142 14.75 -2.16 4.89
N GLU A 143 14.19 -1.11 4.26
CA GLU A 143 14.45 0.31 4.56
C GLU A 143 13.75 0.77 5.85
N GLY A 144 12.93 -0.08 6.50
CA GLY A 144 12.25 0.21 7.77
C GLY A 144 10.81 0.72 7.64
N THR A 145 10.22 0.70 6.44
CA THR A 145 8.80 1.01 6.27
C THR A 145 7.95 -0.17 6.75
N ALA A 146 7.05 0.06 7.69
CA ALA A 146 6.05 -0.93 8.08
C ALA A 146 4.98 -1.07 6.98
N LEU A 147 4.62 -2.32 6.66
CA LEU A 147 3.58 -2.62 5.67
C LEU A 147 2.36 -3.22 6.37
N LEU A 148 1.18 -2.70 6.04
CA LEU A 148 -0.08 -3.31 6.40
C LEU A 148 -0.86 -3.57 5.12
N MET A 149 -1.07 -4.84 4.80
CA MET A 149 -1.70 -5.25 3.56
C MET A 149 -3.00 -6.01 3.83
N ALA A 150 -4.09 -5.61 3.18
CA ALA A 150 -5.26 -6.43 3.01
C ALA A 150 -5.15 -7.13 1.65
N SER A 151 -5.24 -8.46 1.63
CA SER A 151 -5.14 -9.24 0.38
C SER A 151 -5.74 -10.62 0.54
N HIS A 152 -6.26 -11.16 -0.57
CA HIS A 152 -6.60 -12.56 -0.73
C HIS A 152 -5.53 -13.36 -1.51
N ASP A 153 -4.47 -12.70 -1.97
CA ASP A 153 -3.32 -13.32 -2.66
C ASP A 153 -2.36 -13.94 -1.63
N LEU A 154 -2.64 -15.17 -1.21
CA LEU A 154 -1.84 -15.89 -0.21
C LEU A 154 -0.35 -16.03 -0.58
N PRO A 155 0.06 -16.26 -1.85
CA PRO A 155 1.47 -16.26 -2.22
C PRO A 155 2.20 -14.95 -1.91
N SER A 156 1.57 -13.80 -2.17
CA SER A 156 2.15 -12.51 -1.80
C SER A 156 2.16 -12.28 -0.29
N VAL A 157 1.12 -12.72 0.42
CA VAL A 157 1.06 -12.67 1.89
C VAL A 157 2.21 -13.49 2.50
N GLU A 158 2.43 -14.72 2.02
CA GLU A 158 3.51 -15.60 2.48
C GLU A 158 4.89 -14.94 2.31
N THR A 159 5.10 -14.27 1.18
CA THR A 159 6.41 -13.66 0.86
C THR A 159 6.66 -12.34 1.61
N LEU A 160 5.61 -11.53 1.81
CA LEU A 160 5.75 -10.15 2.29
C LEU A 160 5.49 -9.98 3.78
N CYS A 161 4.60 -10.80 4.36
CA CYS A 161 4.08 -10.57 5.69
C CYS A 161 4.77 -11.44 6.75
N ASP A 162 5.18 -10.84 7.86
CA ASP A 162 5.72 -11.56 9.03
C ASP A 162 4.59 -12.13 9.89
N GLN A 163 3.45 -11.42 9.90
CA GLN A 163 2.27 -11.73 10.70
C GLN A 163 1.02 -11.71 9.83
N ILE A 164 0.08 -12.58 10.11
CA ILE A 164 -1.25 -12.61 9.47
C ILE A 164 -2.32 -12.45 10.54
N LEU A 165 -3.34 -11.66 10.22
CA LEU A 165 -4.62 -11.61 10.89
C LEU A 165 -5.70 -12.06 9.90
N VAL A 166 -6.37 -13.17 10.18
CA VAL A 166 -7.48 -13.69 9.37
C VAL A 166 -8.78 -13.10 9.88
N LEU A 167 -9.51 -12.44 8.96
CA LEU A 167 -10.80 -11.83 9.25
C LEU A 167 -11.91 -12.53 8.45
N GLN A 168 -13.05 -12.77 9.08
CA GLN A 168 -14.30 -13.20 8.43
C GLN A 168 -15.47 -12.47 9.08
N ASP A 169 -16.35 -11.91 8.28
CA ASP A 169 -17.55 -11.19 8.74
C ASP A 169 -17.26 -10.14 9.85
N GLY A 170 -16.13 -9.43 9.70
CA GLY A 170 -15.67 -8.41 10.65
C GLY A 170 -15.07 -8.96 11.95
N LYS A 171 -14.91 -10.28 12.09
CA LYS A 171 -14.34 -10.93 13.28
C LYS A 171 -12.95 -11.48 13.00
N ALA A 172 -12.04 -11.31 13.97
CA ALA A 172 -10.74 -11.96 13.95
C ALA A 172 -10.90 -13.45 14.28
N LEU A 173 -10.50 -14.32 13.35
CA LEU A 173 -10.56 -15.78 13.52
C LEU A 173 -9.27 -16.34 14.11
N CYS A 174 -8.13 -15.88 13.59
CA CYS A 174 -6.80 -16.24 14.09
C CYS A 174 -5.78 -15.16 13.72
N GLN A 175 -4.71 -15.11 14.50
CA GLN A 175 -3.58 -14.21 14.30
C GLN A 175 -2.29 -14.89 14.72
N GLY A 176 -1.21 -14.65 14.01
CA GLY A 176 0.12 -15.17 14.36
C GLY A 176 1.15 -15.04 13.26
N PRO A 177 2.36 -15.60 13.47
CA PRO A 177 3.42 -15.62 12.48
C PRO A 177 2.96 -16.32 11.20
N THR A 178 3.28 -15.71 10.05
CA THR A 178 2.86 -16.18 8.72
C THR A 178 3.21 -17.65 8.48
N GLY A 179 4.48 -18.02 8.67
CA GLY A 179 4.92 -19.40 8.45
C GLY A 179 4.20 -20.42 9.32
N GLN A 180 3.90 -20.08 10.58
CA GLN A 180 3.17 -20.97 11.48
C GLN A 180 1.71 -21.15 11.05
N LEU A 181 1.00 -20.05 10.76
CA LEU A 181 -0.42 -20.11 10.39
C LEU A 181 -0.65 -20.78 9.03
N LEU A 182 0.30 -20.63 8.10
CA LEU A 182 0.17 -21.27 6.79
C LEU A 182 0.56 -22.76 6.80
N SER A 183 1.49 -23.17 7.68
CA SER A 183 1.90 -24.57 7.81
C SER A 183 0.93 -25.41 8.66
N ASP A 184 0.36 -24.83 9.71
CA ASP A 184 -0.60 -25.48 10.61
C ASP A 184 -1.79 -24.56 10.90
N PRO A 185 -2.74 -24.45 9.95
CA PRO A 185 -3.87 -23.53 10.05
C PRO A 185 -4.82 -23.91 11.19
N PRO A 186 -4.94 -23.07 12.25
CA PRO A 186 -5.73 -23.38 13.44
C PRO A 186 -7.24 -23.30 13.20
N HIS A 187 -7.67 -22.60 12.14
CA HIS A 187 -9.07 -22.37 11.84
C HIS A 187 -9.48 -22.98 10.50
N PRO A 188 -10.64 -23.67 10.40
CA PRO A 188 -11.11 -24.29 9.16
C PRO A 188 -11.20 -23.33 7.97
N TYR A 189 -11.61 -22.08 8.22
CA TYR A 189 -11.68 -21.06 7.18
C TYR A 189 -10.32 -20.80 6.50
N LEU A 190 -9.24 -20.68 7.28
CA LEU A 190 -7.90 -20.49 6.72
C LEU A 190 -7.45 -21.73 5.94
N ARG A 191 -7.79 -22.93 6.42
CA ARG A 191 -7.51 -24.18 5.71
C ARG A 191 -8.19 -24.23 4.35
N ASN A 192 -9.47 -23.87 4.29
CA ASN A 192 -10.22 -23.82 3.05
C ASN A 192 -9.63 -22.76 2.08
N LEU A 193 -9.19 -21.61 2.59
CA LEU A 193 -8.50 -20.59 1.77
C LEU A 193 -7.21 -21.14 1.16
N LEU A 194 -6.40 -21.87 1.93
CA LEU A 194 -5.16 -22.48 1.45
C LEU A 194 -5.40 -23.59 0.43
N GLU A 195 -6.45 -24.38 0.59
CA GLU A 195 -6.86 -25.44 -0.35
C GLU A 195 -7.38 -24.85 -1.68
N ALA A 196 -7.99 -23.65 -1.63
CA ALA A 196 -8.50 -22.96 -2.82
C ALA A 196 -7.40 -22.30 -3.69
N VAL A 197 -6.19 -22.12 -3.14
CA VAL A 197 -5.04 -21.61 -3.93
C VAL A 197 -4.57 -22.70 -4.89
N PRO A 198 -4.57 -22.46 -6.22
CA PRO A 198 -3.99 -23.39 -7.18
C PRO A 198 -2.51 -23.60 -6.85
N ARG A 199 -2.14 -24.77 -6.38
CA ARG A 199 -0.74 -25.17 -6.28
C ARG A 199 -0.24 -25.38 -7.71
N LEU A 200 0.51 -24.44 -8.24
CA LEU A 200 1.32 -24.72 -9.42
C LEU A 200 2.23 -25.89 -9.05
N ALA A 201 1.97 -27.04 -9.65
CA ALA A 201 2.85 -28.17 -9.52
C ALA A 201 4.25 -27.72 -9.95
N MET A 202 5.16 -27.65 -8.98
CA MET A 202 6.58 -27.47 -9.29
C MET A 202 7.02 -28.79 -9.94
N GLY A 203 7.11 -28.77 -11.29
CA GLY A 203 7.76 -29.79 -12.08
C GLY A 203 9.27 -29.65 -12.05
#